data_f197fbafc5cd5ae354d59162781ee4e5
#
_entry.id   f197fbafc5cd5ae354d59162781ee4e5
#
_cell.length_a   1.000
_cell.length_b   1.000
_cell.length_c   1.000
_cell.angle_alpha   90.00
_cell.angle_beta   90.00
_cell.angle_gamma   90.00
#
_symmetry.space_group_name_H-M   'P 1'
#
loop_
_entity.id
_entity.type
_entity.pdbx_description
1 polymer ?
#
loop_
_entity_poly.entity_id
_entity_poly.type
_entity_poly.pdbx_seq_one_letter_code
_entity_poly.pdbx_strand_id
1 'polypeptide(L)'
;MKKIVVLLFALISLKSNAQKLIGGDHILKTNVSSDALKNYNLTFEKNILPFVSLSASYRTMPKSALPLKGLAKKFIKSDAIDFDQFQVGNTALTFEGRFYLGIQKMSGFYIAPYTRFANFDLSIPVNYSYNSISTTTLKPIVENKTASLEGTIRSQSVGIYVGMQFQLLTKLVLDFWMIGGHYGTSNGKLEFTPLPGATFPVEAQAALQKNLNDIKANPFKINATVTSTGAVADMEGPWAGIRGAGLTLGLRF
;
A
#
# COMPACT_ATOMS: atom_id res chain seq x y z
N MET A 1 -1.41 -17.03 -10.20
CA MET A 1 -1.87 -16.62 -11.55
C MET A 1 -2.97 -17.52 -12.12
N LYS A 2 -2.80 -18.86 -12.21
CA LYS A 2 -3.86 -19.77 -12.76
C LYS A 2 -5.21 -19.66 -12.06
N LYS A 3 -5.25 -19.49 -10.74
CA LYS A 3 -6.52 -19.40 -9.96
C LYS A 3 -7.32 -18.10 -10.22
N ILE A 4 -6.64 -16.98 -10.54
CA ILE A 4 -7.30 -15.71 -10.86
C ILE A 4 -7.90 -15.75 -12.26
N VAL A 5 -7.22 -16.38 -13.21
CA VAL A 5 -7.72 -16.58 -14.58
C VAL A 5 -8.97 -17.49 -14.57
N VAL A 6 -8.99 -18.53 -13.73
CA VAL A 6 -10.16 -19.42 -13.58
C VAL A 6 -11.35 -18.67 -12.95
N LEU A 7 -11.10 -17.78 -11.99
CA LEU A 7 -12.17 -16.96 -11.39
C LEU A 7 -12.76 -15.94 -12.39
N LEU A 8 -11.93 -15.36 -13.25
CA LEU A 8 -12.38 -14.51 -14.36
C LEU A 8 -13.21 -15.29 -15.39
N PHE A 9 -12.81 -16.52 -15.74
CA PHE A 9 -13.58 -17.38 -16.64
C PHE A 9 -14.89 -17.87 -16.01
N ALA A 10 -14.91 -18.18 -14.73
CA ALA A 10 -16.15 -18.59 -14.02
C ALA A 10 -17.18 -17.44 -13.93
N LEU A 11 -16.72 -16.18 -13.81
CA LEU A 11 -17.61 -15.00 -13.85
C LEU A 11 -18.16 -14.71 -15.26
N ILE A 12 -17.48 -15.14 -16.33
CA ILE A 12 -17.92 -14.99 -17.72
C ILE A 12 -18.99 -16.03 -18.06
N SER A 13 -19.01 -17.17 -17.37
CA SER A 13 -19.98 -18.28 -17.61
C SER A 13 -21.32 -18.13 -16.89
N LEU A 14 -21.51 -17.11 -16.06
CA LEU A 14 -22.82 -16.77 -15.52
C LEU A 14 -23.69 -16.27 -16.68
N LYS A 15 -24.57 -17.15 -17.18
CA LYS A 15 -25.54 -16.88 -18.24
C LYS A 15 -26.48 -15.74 -17.78
N SER A 16 -26.13 -14.51 -18.08
CA SER A 16 -27.08 -13.42 -18.07
C SER A 16 -27.84 -13.43 -19.39
N ASN A 17 -29.16 -13.29 -19.35
CA ASN A 17 -30.02 -13.20 -20.52
C ASN A 17 -29.46 -12.18 -21.52
N ALA A 18 -28.98 -12.66 -22.64
CA ALA A 18 -28.12 -11.96 -23.59
C ALA A 18 -28.78 -10.81 -24.38
N GLN A 19 -29.99 -10.41 -24.07
CA GLN A 19 -30.77 -9.47 -24.89
C GLN A 19 -30.74 -7.98 -24.48
N LYS A 20 -29.96 -7.60 -23.43
CA LYS A 20 -29.73 -6.18 -23.08
C LYS A 20 -28.26 -5.76 -23.09
N LEU A 21 -27.45 -6.31 -23.97
CA LEU A 21 -25.98 -6.25 -23.89
C LEU A 21 -25.32 -5.10 -24.67
N ILE A 22 -26.07 -4.16 -25.20
CA ILE A 22 -25.53 -2.92 -25.77
C ILE A 22 -25.74 -1.81 -24.74
N GLY A 23 -24.69 -1.52 -23.94
CA GLY A 23 -24.72 -0.47 -22.94
C GLY A 23 -25.09 -0.92 -21.52
N GLY A 24 -24.53 -2.02 -21.02
CA GLY A 24 -24.71 -2.49 -19.64
C GLY A 24 -24.34 -1.42 -18.59
N ASP A 25 -24.94 -1.53 -17.42
CA ASP A 25 -24.75 -0.55 -16.32
C ASP A 25 -23.62 -0.94 -15.34
N HIS A 26 -22.85 -2.00 -15.68
CA HIS A 26 -21.78 -2.51 -14.84
C HIS A 26 -20.47 -2.63 -15.62
N ILE A 27 -19.35 -2.36 -14.96
CA ILE A 27 -18.01 -2.56 -15.52
C ILE A 27 -17.15 -3.26 -14.46
N LEU A 28 -16.45 -4.32 -14.85
CA LEU A 28 -15.41 -4.97 -14.06
C LEU A 28 -14.06 -4.59 -14.68
N LYS A 29 -13.12 -4.07 -13.85
CA LYS A 29 -11.86 -3.49 -14.32
C LYS A 29 -10.67 -4.00 -13.54
N THR A 30 -9.49 -4.03 -14.18
CA THR A 30 -8.19 -4.16 -13.52
C THR A 30 -7.27 -3.04 -13.94
N ASN A 31 -6.38 -2.62 -13.03
CA ASN A 31 -5.42 -1.56 -13.30
C ASN A 31 -4.11 -2.15 -13.83
N VAL A 32 -3.96 -2.14 -15.16
CA VAL A 32 -2.83 -2.77 -15.86
C VAL A 32 -1.49 -2.17 -15.45
N SER A 33 -1.44 -0.84 -15.23
CA SER A 33 -0.21 -0.18 -14.79
C SER A 33 0.21 -0.57 -13.37
N SER A 34 -0.75 -0.82 -12.47
CA SER A 34 -0.46 -1.34 -11.12
C SER A 34 -0.09 -2.82 -11.14
N ASP A 35 -0.80 -3.61 -11.95
CA ASP A 35 -0.61 -5.06 -12.03
C ASP A 35 0.79 -5.40 -12.54
N ALA A 36 1.33 -4.58 -13.47
CA ALA A 36 2.71 -4.68 -13.94
C ALA A 36 3.75 -4.48 -12.82
N LEU A 37 3.39 -3.76 -11.76
CA LEU A 37 4.20 -3.54 -10.56
C LEU A 37 3.87 -4.53 -9.42
N LYS A 38 3.22 -5.66 -9.72
CA LYS A 38 2.75 -6.66 -8.76
C LYS A 38 1.76 -6.12 -7.71
N ASN A 39 1.11 -5.02 -8.03
CA ASN A 39 0.11 -4.38 -7.18
C ASN A 39 -1.27 -4.57 -7.81
N TYR A 40 -1.82 -5.78 -7.60
CA TYR A 40 -3.03 -6.26 -8.24
C TYR A 40 -4.26 -5.50 -7.78
N ASN A 41 -5.12 -5.14 -8.74
CA ASN A 41 -6.32 -4.36 -8.47
C ASN A 41 -7.52 -4.98 -9.19
N LEU A 42 -8.65 -5.04 -8.49
CA LEU A 42 -9.94 -5.37 -9.08
C LEU A 42 -10.93 -4.27 -8.71
N THR A 43 -11.62 -3.74 -9.71
CA THR A 43 -12.57 -2.64 -9.55
C THR A 43 -13.91 -3.03 -10.17
N PHE A 44 -14.98 -2.86 -9.42
CA PHE A 44 -16.34 -2.94 -9.90
C PHE A 44 -16.93 -1.54 -9.95
N GLU A 45 -17.53 -1.17 -11.06
CA GLU A 45 -18.22 0.12 -11.26
C GLU A 45 -19.65 -0.14 -11.71
N LYS A 46 -20.60 0.62 -11.14
CA LYS A 46 -22.02 0.55 -11.44
C LYS A 46 -22.56 1.95 -11.77
N ASN A 47 -23.24 2.06 -12.90
CA ASN A 47 -23.99 3.27 -13.23
C ASN A 47 -25.21 3.40 -12.30
N ILE A 48 -25.37 4.57 -11.69
CA ILE A 48 -26.48 4.87 -10.76
C ILE A 48 -27.41 5.91 -11.38
N LEU A 49 -26.86 6.93 -12.02
CA LEU A 49 -27.58 8.00 -12.71
C LEU A 49 -26.93 8.22 -14.09
N PRO A 50 -27.56 8.93 -15.03
CA PRO A 50 -27.01 9.14 -16.38
C PRO A 50 -25.54 9.57 -16.43
N PHE A 51 -25.13 10.41 -15.49
CA PHE A 51 -23.77 10.96 -15.42
C PHE A 51 -23.01 10.57 -14.16
N VAL A 52 -23.56 9.65 -13.35
CA VAL A 52 -22.96 9.26 -12.08
C VAL A 52 -22.83 7.75 -11.98
N SER A 53 -21.64 7.29 -11.62
CA SER A 53 -21.41 5.90 -11.22
C SER A 53 -20.79 5.82 -9.83
N LEU A 54 -20.97 4.68 -9.18
CA LEU A 54 -20.26 4.28 -7.96
C LEU A 54 -19.28 3.17 -8.32
N SER A 55 -18.11 3.25 -7.71
CA SER A 55 -17.06 2.27 -7.92
C SER A 55 -16.51 1.79 -6.58
N ALA A 56 -16.25 0.49 -6.50
CA ALA A 56 -15.56 -0.12 -5.38
C ALA A 56 -14.35 -0.90 -5.92
N SER A 57 -13.18 -0.71 -5.31
CA SER A 57 -11.97 -1.42 -5.73
C SER A 57 -11.25 -2.03 -4.55
N TYR A 58 -10.73 -3.24 -4.77
CA TYR A 58 -9.82 -3.92 -3.88
C TYR A 58 -8.44 -4.02 -4.54
N ARG A 59 -7.40 -3.71 -3.76
CA ARG A 59 -6.01 -3.77 -4.18
C ARG A 59 -5.22 -4.63 -3.22
N THR A 60 -4.28 -5.40 -3.76
CA THR A 60 -3.33 -6.18 -2.96
C THR A 60 -1.96 -6.21 -3.61
N MET A 61 -0.94 -5.93 -2.80
CA MET A 61 0.47 -6.05 -3.15
C MET A 61 1.13 -6.98 -2.14
N PRO A 62 1.61 -8.15 -2.56
CA PRO A 62 2.35 -9.04 -1.67
C PRO A 62 3.57 -8.34 -1.07
N LYS A 63 3.91 -8.69 0.17
CA LYS A 63 5.11 -8.18 0.86
C LYS A 63 6.35 -8.46 0.01
N SER A 64 7.09 -7.44 -0.32
CA SER A 64 8.25 -7.49 -1.21
C SER A 64 9.21 -6.34 -0.90
N ALA A 65 10.39 -6.34 -1.52
CA ALA A 65 11.35 -5.25 -1.36
C ALA A 65 10.71 -3.89 -1.65
N LEU A 66 11.08 -2.89 -0.86
CA LEU A 66 10.55 -1.53 -0.96
C LEU A 66 10.73 -0.97 -2.39
N PRO A 67 9.64 -0.66 -3.11
CA PRO A 67 9.76 -0.01 -4.40
C PRO A 67 10.27 1.42 -4.23
N LEU A 68 11.00 1.93 -5.23
CA LEU A 68 11.49 3.31 -5.24
C LEU A 68 12.25 3.71 -3.95
N LYS A 69 13.06 2.80 -3.41
CA LYS A 69 13.85 3.01 -2.18
C LYS A 69 14.67 4.30 -2.16
N GLY A 70 15.09 4.80 -3.32
CA GLY A 70 15.77 6.10 -3.44
C GLY A 70 14.88 7.29 -3.05
N LEU A 71 13.56 7.20 -3.26
CA LEU A 71 12.61 8.20 -2.76
C LEU A 71 12.39 8.05 -1.26
N ALA A 72 12.24 6.83 -0.76
CA ALA A 72 12.07 6.58 0.67
C ALA A 72 13.24 7.15 1.49
N LYS A 73 14.48 6.98 1.05
CA LYS A 73 15.70 7.56 1.66
C LYS A 73 15.67 9.11 1.75
N LYS A 74 14.92 9.78 0.87
CA LYS A 74 14.79 11.25 0.94
C LYS A 74 13.84 11.71 2.05
N PHE A 75 12.83 10.90 2.38
CA PHE A 75 11.82 11.22 3.39
C PHE A 75 12.15 10.63 4.76
N ILE A 76 12.78 9.47 4.81
CA ILE A 76 13.20 8.81 6.05
C ILE A 76 14.71 8.99 6.18
N LYS A 77 15.11 9.84 7.11
CA LYS A 77 16.53 10.09 7.41
C LYS A 77 16.93 9.18 8.57
N SER A 78 17.71 8.17 8.27
CA SER A 78 18.30 7.28 9.25
C SER A 78 19.45 6.48 8.62
N ASP A 79 20.58 6.46 9.27
CA ASP A 79 21.73 5.62 8.90
C ASP A 79 21.56 4.18 9.46
N ALA A 80 20.65 4.00 10.39
CA ALA A 80 20.39 2.71 11.02
C ALA A 80 19.46 1.81 10.18
N ILE A 81 18.61 2.36 9.30
CA ILE A 81 17.67 1.56 8.49
C ILE A 81 18.39 0.94 7.29
N ASP A 82 18.32 -0.39 7.19
CA ASP A 82 18.73 -1.11 5.98
C ASP A 82 17.59 -1.09 4.94
N PHE A 83 17.64 -0.11 4.04
CA PHE A 83 16.64 0.04 2.98
C PHE A 83 16.71 -1.07 1.91
N ASP A 84 17.79 -1.84 1.84
CA ASP A 84 17.93 -2.93 0.87
C ASP A 84 17.14 -4.17 1.32
N GLN A 85 16.99 -4.35 2.61
CA GLN A 85 16.21 -5.41 3.23
C GLN A 85 14.80 -4.95 3.66
N PHE A 86 14.48 -3.66 3.54
CA PHE A 86 13.16 -3.14 3.88
C PHE A 86 12.09 -3.73 2.97
N GLN A 87 11.03 -4.30 3.56
CA GLN A 87 9.92 -4.91 2.83
C GLN A 87 8.60 -4.20 3.14
N VAL A 88 7.74 -4.14 2.12
CA VAL A 88 6.40 -3.58 2.23
C VAL A 88 5.40 -4.43 1.47
N GLY A 89 4.26 -4.69 2.10
CA GLY A 89 3.04 -5.19 1.50
C GLY A 89 1.95 -4.14 1.60
N ASN A 90 0.91 -4.23 0.77
CA ASN A 90 -0.23 -3.32 0.85
C ASN A 90 -1.53 -4.03 0.49
N THR A 91 -2.57 -3.77 1.26
CA THR A 91 -3.96 -4.04 0.89
C THR A 91 -4.76 -2.76 1.00
N ALA A 92 -5.69 -2.52 0.06
CA ALA A 92 -6.51 -1.32 0.12
C ALA A 92 -7.90 -1.58 -0.43
N LEU A 93 -8.89 -0.97 0.22
CA LEU A 93 -10.27 -0.88 -0.23
C LEU A 93 -10.57 0.59 -0.56
N THR A 94 -11.11 0.86 -1.75
CA THR A 94 -11.41 2.21 -2.19
C THR A 94 -12.84 2.27 -2.71
N PHE A 95 -13.59 3.30 -2.31
CA PHE A 95 -14.91 3.61 -2.81
C PHE A 95 -14.86 4.97 -3.50
N GLU A 96 -15.45 5.06 -4.69
CA GLU A 96 -15.40 6.25 -5.54
C GLU A 96 -16.79 6.60 -6.04
N GLY A 97 -17.13 7.89 -6.05
CA GLY A 97 -18.23 8.45 -6.83
C GLY A 97 -17.66 9.09 -8.08
N ARG A 98 -18.08 8.68 -9.26
CA ARG A 98 -17.58 9.22 -10.53
C ARG A 98 -18.64 10.06 -11.19
N PHE A 99 -18.30 11.29 -11.49
CA PHE A 99 -19.16 12.29 -12.15
C PHE A 99 -18.65 12.53 -13.56
N TYR A 100 -19.37 11.99 -14.55
CA TYR A 100 -19.00 12.05 -15.96
C TYR A 100 -19.49 13.33 -16.61
N LEU A 101 -18.63 13.98 -17.38
CA LEU A 101 -18.95 15.20 -18.16
C LEU A 101 -19.32 14.87 -19.62
N GLY A 102 -19.40 13.59 -19.96
CA GLY A 102 -19.75 13.11 -21.31
C GLY A 102 -21.25 12.90 -21.51
N ILE A 103 -21.67 12.75 -22.75
CA ILE A 103 -23.07 12.48 -23.12
C ILE A 103 -23.43 11.01 -22.92
N GLN A 104 -22.43 10.11 -23.00
CA GLN A 104 -22.63 8.66 -22.86
C GLN A 104 -22.43 8.22 -21.42
N LYS A 105 -23.26 7.27 -20.96
CA LYS A 105 -23.14 6.68 -19.63
C LYS A 105 -21.74 6.06 -19.42
N MET A 106 -21.12 6.36 -18.28
CA MET A 106 -19.80 5.85 -17.89
C MET A 106 -18.75 5.99 -19.00
N SER A 107 -18.74 7.13 -19.70
CA SER A 107 -17.79 7.44 -20.76
C SER A 107 -17.50 8.93 -20.81
N GLY A 108 -16.29 9.29 -21.22
CA GLY A 108 -15.81 10.65 -21.28
C GLY A 108 -14.99 11.04 -20.05
N PHE A 109 -14.76 12.33 -19.93
CA PHE A 109 -14.03 12.92 -18.81
C PHE A 109 -14.85 12.80 -17.52
N TYR A 110 -14.18 12.51 -16.39
CA TYR A 110 -14.85 12.42 -15.10
C TYR A 110 -14.01 13.01 -13.97
N ILE A 111 -14.70 13.41 -12.91
CA ILE A 111 -14.14 13.77 -11.60
C ILE A 111 -14.59 12.72 -10.60
N ALA A 112 -13.66 12.24 -9.79
CA ALA A 112 -13.93 11.16 -8.84
C ALA A 112 -13.46 11.51 -7.42
N PRO A 113 -14.33 12.02 -6.55
CA PRO A 113 -14.09 11.94 -5.11
C PRO A 113 -14.06 10.49 -4.64
N TYR A 114 -13.20 10.19 -3.67
CA TYR A 114 -13.07 8.85 -3.14
C TYR A 114 -12.68 8.81 -1.67
N THR A 115 -12.96 7.68 -1.04
CA THR A 115 -12.40 7.31 0.27
C THR A 115 -11.60 6.02 0.13
N ARG A 116 -10.50 5.91 0.87
CA ARG A 116 -9.62 4.74 0.85
C ARG A 116 -9.22 4.34 2.25
N PHE A 117 -9.29 3.03 2.49
CA PHE A 117 -8.78 2.34 3.67
C PHE A 117 -7.64 1.45 3.20
N ALA A 118 -6.44 1.61 3.77
CA ALA A 118 -5.30 0.80 3.38
C ALA A 118 -4.53 0.30 4.59
N ASN A 119 -3.96 -0.91 4.46
CA ASN A 119 -3.05 -1.52 5.40
C ASN A 119 -1.70 -1.70 4.70
N PHE A 120 -0.64 -1.34 5.39
CA PHE A 120 0.74 -1.51 4.93
C PHE A 120 1.45 -2.45 5.89
N ASP A 121 1.78 -3.64 5.41
CA ASP A 121 2.55 -4.62 6.18
C ASP A 121 4.03 -4.35 5.96
N LEU A 122 4.72 -3.96 7.02
CA LEU A 122 6.11 -3.52 6.98
C LEU A 122 7.03 -4.52 7.66
N SER A 123 8.27 -4.59 7.15
CA SER A 123 9.41 -5.19 7.84
C SER A 123 10.58 -4.23 7.66
N ILE A 124 10.96 -3.58 8.74
CA ILE A 124 11.98 -2.53 8.77
C ILE A 124 13.18 -3.03 9.55
N PRO A 125 14.27 -3.42 8.88
CA PRO A 125 15.50 -3.80 9.56
C PRO A 125 16.25 -2.56 10.04
N VAL A 126 16.54 -2.52 11.33
CA VAL A 126 17.28 -1.44 12.00
C VAL A 126 18.58 -2.02 12.54
N ASN A 127 19.69 -1.54 12.01
CA ASN A 127 21.03 -1.92 12.46
C ASN A 127 21.39 -1.18 13.73
N TYR A 128 22.05 -1.87 14.67
CA TYR A 128 22.59 -1.27 15.88
C TYR A 128 23.87 -1.99 16.31
N SER A 129 24.75 -1.27 17.02
CA SER A 129 26.03 -1.79 17.48
C SER A 129 26.22 -1.46 18.95
N TYR A 130 26.75 -2.42 19.71
CA TYR A 130 27.05 -2.23 21.12
C TYR A 130 28.37 -2.93 21.51
N ASN A 131 28.99 -2.45 22.58
CA ASN A 131 30.18 -3.07 23.14
C ASN A 131 29.83 -4.28 23.99
N SER A 132 30.53 -5.36 23.78
CA SER A 132 30.38 -6.61 24.51
C SER A 132 31.76 -7.18 24.89
N ILE A 133 31.79 -8.14 25.76
CA ILE A 133 33.02 -8.90 26.08
C ILE A 133 32.90 -10.27 25.42
N SER A 134 33.88 -10.60 24.57
CA SER A 134 33.96 -11.90 23.94
C SER A 134 34.07 -13.01 25.01
N THR A 135 33.15 -13.95 24.96
CA THR A 135 33.17 -15.12 25.87
C THR A 135 34.37 -16.03 25.63
N THR A 136 34.97 -15.99 24.45
CA THR A 136 36.12 -16.83 24.07
C THR A 136 37.44 -16.19 24.42
N THR A 137 37.56 -14.86 24.13
CA THR A 137 38.86 -14.15 24.27
C THR A 137 38.94 -13.24 25.50
N LEU A 138 37.79 -13.02 26.18
CA LEU A 138 37.63 -12.08 27.32
C LEU A 138 38.07 -10.64 26.97
N LYS A 139 38.08 -10.30 25.68
CA LYS A 139 38.43 -8.95 25.18
C LYS A 139 37.18 -8.17 24.79
N PRO A 140 37.21 -6.84 24.89
CA PRO A 140 36.14 -6.00 24.35
C PRO A 140 36.00 -6.19 22.84
N ILE A 141 34.76 -6.37 22.39
CA ILE A 141 34.37 -6.47 20.99
C ILE A 141 33.17 -5.56 20.72
N VAL A 142 33.01 -5.14 19.46
CA VAL A 142 31.81 -4.46 18.99
C VAL A 142 30.92 -5.50 18.29
N GLU A 143 29.73 -5.71 18.82
CA GLU A 143 28.73 -6.55 18.18
C GLU A 143 27.81 -5.70 17.31
N ASN A 144 27.69 -6.10 16.02
CA ASN A 144 26.75 -5.51 15.07
C ASN A 144 25.54 -6.45 14.94
N LYS A 145 24.36 -5.92 15.15
CA LYS A 145 23.08 -6.66 15.10
C LYS A 145 22.04 -5.90 14.29
N THR A 146 21.03 -6.61 13.83
CA THR A 146 19.87 -6.04 13.15
C THR A 146 18.59 -6.46 13.86
N ALA A 147 17.76 -5.50 14.21
CA ALA A 147 16.41 -5.71 14.72
C ALA A 147 15.42 -5.49 13.56
N SER A 148 14.69 -6.52 13.16
CA SER A 148 13.63 -6.39 12.17
C SER A 148 12.32 -6.03 12.88
N LEU A 149 11.88 -4.77 12.75
CA LEU A 149 10.59 -4.34 13.28
C LEU A 149 9.51 -4.70 12.28
N GLU A 150 8.55 -5.49 12.70
CA GLU A 150 7.45 -5.96 11.85
C GLU A 150 6.11 -5.49 12.39
N GLY A 151 5.18 -5.19 11.49
CA GLY A 151 3.83 -4.81 11.86
C GLY A 151 3.06 -4.15 10.73
N THR A 152 1.89 -3.60 11.09
CA THR A 152 0.96 -3.03 10.12
C THR A 152 0.66 -1.58 10.46
N ILE A 153 0.80 -0.71 9.45
CA ILE A 153 0.32 0.67 9.50
C ILE A 153 -0.99 0.74 8.73
N ARG A 154 -2.04 1.24 9.37
CA ARG A 154 -3.35 1.47 8.78
C ARG A 154 -3.49 2.93 8.39
N SER A 155 -4.08 3.19 7.22
CA SER A 155 -4.39 4.54 6.78
C SER A 155 -5.83 4.66 6.32
N GLN A 156 -6.41 5.82 6.58
CA GLN A 156 -7.70 6.22 6.08
C GLN A 156 -7.56 7.59 5.43
N SER A 157 -8.05 7.73 4.20
CA SER A 157 -7.93 8.98 3.46
C SER A 157 -9.15 9.25 2.60
N VAL A 158 -9.41 10.52 2.35
CA VAL A 158 -10.33 11.03 1.34
C VAL A 158 -9.54 11.76 0.27
N GLY A 159 -10.03 11.74 -0.94
CA GLY A 159 -9.32 12.37 -2.06
C GLY A 159 -10.23 12.65 -3.23
N ILE A 160 -9.64 13.25 -4.24
CA ILE A 160 -10.27 13.53 -5.50
C ILE A 160 -9.27 13.30 -6.63
N TYR A 161 -9.72 12.77 -7.75
CA TYR A 161 -8.90 12.67 -8.95
C TYR A 161 -9.74 12.90 -10.20
N VAL A 162 -9.07 13.13 -11.31
CA VAL A 162 -9.66 13.31 -12.63
C VAL A 162 -9.19 12.21 -13.56
N GLY A 163 -10.06 11.81 -14.46
CA GLY A 163 -9.76 10.77 -15.43
C GLY A 163 -10.66 10.84 -16.65
N MET A 164 -10.40 9.92 -17.58
CA MET A 164 -11.17 9.80 -18.81
C MET A 164 -11.40 8.32 -19.11
N GLN A 165 -12.64 7.93 -19.32
CA GLN A 165 -13.04 6.57 -19.65
C GLN A 165 -13.59 6.50 -21.06
N PHE A 166 -13.11 5.54 -21.84
CA PHE A 166 -13.50 5.32 -23.21
C PHE A 166 -14.09 3.92 -23.37
N GLN A 167 -15.15 3.83 -24.14
CA GLN A 167 -15.64 2.55 -24.64
C GLN A 167 -14.94 2.27 -25.99
N LEU A 168 -14.01 1.31 -26.01
CA LEU A 168 -13.24 0.97 -27.22
C LEU A 168 -14.04 0.08 -28.17
N LEU A 169 -14.78 -0.88 -27.62
CA LEU A 169 -15.64 -1.84 -28.33
C LEU A 169 -16.95 -1.97 -27.55
N THR A 170 -17.88 -2.75 -28.05
CA THR A 170 -19.20 -2.95 -27.41
C THR A 170 -19.11 -3.26 -25.91
N LYS A 171 -18.05 -3.96 -25.49
CA LYS A 171 -17.85 -4.40 -24.10
C LYS A 171 -16.53 -3.97 -23.48
N LEU A 172 -15.56 -3.54 -24.28
CA LEU A 172 -14.22 -3.21 -23.79
C LEU A 172 -14.16 -1.74 -23.38
N VAL A 173 -13.68 -1.46 -22.17
CA VAL A 173 -13.52 -0.12 -21.61
C VAL A 173 -12.08 0.13 -21.27
N LEU A 174 -11.57 1.29 -21.68
CA LEU A 174 -10.28 1.83 -21.29
C LEU A 174 -10.52 3.02 -20.36
N ASP A 175 -9.93 2.99 -19.18
CA ASP A 175 -10.05 4.04 -18.19
C ASP A 175 -8.65 4.56 -17.83
N PHE A 176 -8.42 5.82 -18.13
CA PHE A 176 -7.18 6.53 -17.86
C PHE A 176 -7.43 7.60 -16.80
N TRP A 177 -6.91 7.39 -15.60
CA TRP A 177 -6.91 8.44 -14.57
C TRP A 177 -5.57 9.17 -14.60
N MET A 178 -5.64 10.52 -14.57
CA MET A 178 -4.50 11.39 -14.83
C MET A 178 -3.79 11.82 -13.56
N ILE A 179 -4.46 12.54 -12.71
CA ILE A 179 -3.90 13.09 -11.49
C ILE A 179 -4.97 13.26 -10.42
N GLY A 180 -4.56 13.11 -9.17
CA GLY A 180 -5.39 13.37 -8.02
C GLY A 180 -4.58 13.62 -6.76
N GLY A 181 -5.28 13.94 -5.69
CA GLY A 181 -4.69 14.11 -4.38
C GLY A 181 -5.55 13.48 -3.31
N HIS A 182 -4.94 13.14 -2.17
CA HIS A 182 -5.65 12.66 -1.00
C HIS A 182 -5.01 13.21 0.26
N TYR A 183 -5.84 13.25 1.29
CA TYR A 183 -5.45 13.59 2.65
C TYR A 183 -6.18 12.69 3.64
N GLY A 184 -5.50 12.35 4.74
CA GLY A 184 -6.06 11.51 5.78
C GLY A 184 -5.10 11.32 6.93
N THR A 185 -5.28 10.23 7.65
CA THR A 185 -4.48 9.86 8.81
C THR A 185 -3.94 8.44 8.66
N SER A 186 -2.84 8.18 9.35
CA SER A 186 -2.30 6.84 9.50
C SER A 186 -1.84 6.60 10.91
N ASN A 187 -1.97 5.37 11.37
CA ASN A 187 -1.44 4.88 12.63
C ASN A 187 -1.07 3.41 12.52
N GLY A 188 -0.19 2.97 13.39
CA GLY A 188 0.19 1.56 13.45
C GLY A 188 1.29 1.32 14.45
N LYS A 189 1.61 0.05 14.62
CA LYS A 189 2.62 -0.43 15.54
C LYS A 189 3.54 -1.39 14.82
N LEU A 190 4.83 -1.26 15.06
CA LEU A 190 5.86 -2.19 14.64
C LEU A 190 6.52 -2.78 15.87
N GLU A 191 6.79 -4.06 15.84
CA GLU A 191 7.34 -4.80 16.97
C GLU A 191 8.57 -5.60 16.53
N PHE A 192 9.55 -5.67 17.42
CA PHE A 192 10.68 -6.57 17.31
C PHE A 192 10.72 -7.45 18.54
N THR A 193 10.82 -8.77 18.33
CA THR A 193 11.00 -9.75 19.39
C THR A 193 12.30 -10.52 19.14
N PRO A 194 13.25 -10.54 20.09
CA PRO A 194 14.44 -11.35 19.97
C PRO A 194 14.08 -12.83 19.80
N LEU A 195 14.97 -13.59 19.17
CA LEU A 195 14.80 -15.04 19.04
C LEU A 195 14.68 -15.71 20.44
N PRO A 196 13.85 -16.75 20.57
CA PRO A 196 13.74 -17.49 21.83
C PRO A 196 15.11 -17.96 22.33
N GLY A 197 15.43 -17.67 23.60
CA GLY A 197 16.73 -18.00 24.22
C GLY A 197 17.87 -17.03 23.85
N ALA A 198 17.67 -16.05 23.01
CA ALA A 198 18.67 -15.01 22.75
C ALA A 198 18.71 -14.00 23.91
N THR A 199 19.92 -13.66 24.35
CA THR A 199 20.10 -12.57 25.31
C THR A 199 19.95 -11.22 24.62
N PHE A 200 19.25 -10.29 25.26
CA PHE A 200 19.12 -8.91 24.81
C PHE A 200 19.64 -7.99 25.93
N PRO A 201 21.00 -7.80 26.01
CA PRO A 201 21.63 -7.10 27.12
C PRO A 201 21.27 -5.60 27.10
N VAL A 202 21.47 -4.95 28.23
CA VAL A 202 21.10 -3.53 28.45
C VAL A 202 21.81 -2.62 27.46
N GLU A 203 23.05 -2.91 27.10
CA GLU A 203 23.84 -2.17 26.11
C GLU A 203 23.22 -2.26 24.71
N ALA A 204 22.72 -3.45 24.33
CA ALA A 204 22.01 -3.66 23.07
C ALA A 204 20.66 -2.92 23.06
N GLN A 205 19.93 -2.97 24.19
CA GLN A 205 18.66 -2.22 24.35
C GLN A 205 18.89 -0.71 24.18
N ALA A 206 19.91 -0.16 24.87
CA ALA A 206 20.24 1.26 24.79
C ALA A 206 20.67 1.68 23.38
N ALA A 207 21.48 0.87 22.70
CA ALA A 207 21.91 1.13 21.32
C ALA A 207 20.72 1.11 20.34
N LEU A 208 19.84 0.11 20.44
CA LEU A 208 18.63 0.04 19.59
C LEU A 208 17.68 1.22 19.89
N GLN A 209 17.44 1.54 21.17
CA GLN A 209 16.59 2.67 21.58
C GLN A 209 17.10 3.98 20.99
N LYS A 210 18.41 4.23 21.07
CA LYS A 210 19.03 5.41 20.49
C LYS A 210 18.78 5.48 18.99
N ASN A 211 19.05 4.39 18.26
CA ASN A 211 18.88 4.36 16.80
C ASN A 211 17.42 4.54 16.38
N LEU A 212 16.47 3.99 17.13
CA LEU A 212 15.04 4.20 16.89
C LEU A 212 14.62 5.66 17.14
N ASN A 213 15.13 6.30 18.18
CA ASN A 213 14.86 7.71 18.49
C ASN A 213 15.47 8.67 17.45
N ASP A 214 16.58 8.28 16.83
CA ASP A 214 17.27 9.06 15.78
C ASP A 214 16.58 8.97 14.40
N ILE A 215 15.60 8.06 14.22
CA ILE A 215 14.84 7.96 12.97
C ILE A 215 13.94 9.19 12.80
N LYS A 216 14.16 9.93 11.72
CA LYS A 216 13.32 11.08 11.34
C LYS A 216 12.53 10.75 10.09
N ALA A 217 11.23 10.63 10.23
CA ALA A 217 10.29 10.30 9.16
C ALA A 217 9.18 11.36 9.04
N ASN A 218 9.55 12.64 9.07
CA ASN A 218 8.58 13.74 8.97
C ASN A 218 7.67 13.59 7.74
N PRO A 219 6.36 13.78 7.88
CA PRO A 219 5.61 14.32 9.05
C PRO A 219 5.12 13.26 10.05
N PHE A 220 5.58 12.01 9.97
CA PHE A 220 5.18 10.95 10.91
C PHE A 220 5.91 11.12 12.24
N LYS A 221 5.17 10.83 13.32
CA LYS A 221 5.72 10.71 14.68
C LYS A 221 5.99 9.24 14.95
N ILE A 222 7.16 8.95 15.50
CA ILE A 222 7.59 7.61 15.89
C ILE A 222 7.91 7.66 17.37
N ASN A 223 7.21 6.85 18.17
CA ASN A 223 7.46 6.68 19.59
C ASN A 223 7.93 5.25 19.83
N ALA A 224 9.22 5.07 20.06
CA ALA A 224 9.81 3.76 20.24
C ALA A 224 10.16 3.50 21.70
N THR A 225 9.91 2.27 22.16
CA THR A 225 10.28 1.77 23.48
C THR A 225 10.97 0.43 23.32
N VAL A 226 12.16 0.30 23.89
CA VAL A 226 12.94 -0.93 23.91
C VAL A 226 12.99 -1.48 25.33
N THR A 227 12.74 -2.78 25.46
CA THR A 227 12.77 -3.52 26.73
C THR A 227 13.62 -4.78 26.59
N SER A 228 13.81 -5.52 27.68
CA SER A 228 14.51 -6.82 27.63
C SER A 228 13.79 -7.87 26.78
N THR A 229 12.50 -7.68 26.49
CA THR A 229 11.69 -8.60 25.68
C THR A 229 11.58 -8.20 24.22
N GLY A 230 12.11 -7.02 23.84
CA GLY A 230 12.09 -6.55 22.46
C GLY A 230 11.89 -5.04 22.33
N ALA A 231 11.39 -4.62 21.19
CA ALA A 231 11.11 -3.23 20.90
C ALA A 231 9.72 -3.04 20.32
N VAL A 232 9.10 -1.92 20.62
CA VAL A 232 7.82 -1.47 20.08
C VAL A 232 7.98 -0.06 19.56
N ALA A 233 7.53 0.20 18.34
CA ALA A 233 7.49 1.52 17.75
C ALA A 233 6.05 1.85 17.30
N ASP A 234 5.41 2.76 18.02
CA ASP A 234 4.13 3.33 17.64
C ASP A 234 4.36 4.43 16.61
N MET A 235 3.61 4.36 15.51
CA MET A 235 3.72 5.31 14.40
C MET A 235 2.38 5.97 14.15
N GLU A 236 2.38 7.29 14.02
CA GLU A 236 1.18 8.07 13.67
C GLU A 236 1.57 9.26 12.78
N GLY A 237 0.65 9.68 11.93
CA GLY A 237 0.89 10.86 11.11
C GLY A 237 -0.19 11.11 10.06
N PRO A 238 -0.09 12.26 9.37
CA PRO A 238 -0.94 12.55 8.24
C PRO A 238 -0.63 11.58 7.08
N TRP A 239 -1.68 11.16 6.38
CA TRP A 239 -1.57 10.36 5.19
C TRP A 239 -1.98 11.20 3.98
N ALA A 240 -1.03 11.88 3.37
CA ALA A 240 -1.26 12.78 2.25
C ALA A 240 -0.38 12.39 1.06
N GLY A 241 -0.89 12.58 -0.14
CA GLY A 241 -0.12 12.25 -1.34
C GLY A 241 -0.81 12.65 -2.63
N ILE A 242 -0.01 12.56 -3.69
CA ILE A 242 -0.47 12.73 -5.07
C ILE A 242 -0.72 11.34 -5.64
N ARG A 243 -1.89 11.14 -6.24
CA ARG A 243 -2.20 9.97 -7.04
C ARG A 243 -1.81 10.28 -8.49
N GLY A 244 -0.73 9.65 -8.96
CA GLY A 244 -0.25 9.80 -10.34
C GLY A 244 -1.15 9.08 -11.35
N ALA A 245 -0.75 9.07 -12.62
CA ALA A 245 -1.50 8.47 -13.71
C ALA A 245 -1.57 6.94 -13.63
N GLY A 246 -2.61 6.37 -14.21
CA GLY A 246 -2.77 4.93 -14.34
C GLY A 246 -3.75 4.53 -15.43
N LEU A 247 -3.51 3.35 -15.99
CA LEU A 247 -4.28 2.76 -17.07
C LEU A 247 -5.02 1.53 -16.57
N THR A 248 -6.31 1.49 -16.83
CA THR A 248 -7.23 0.44 -16.40
C THR A 248 -8.00 -0.10 -17.59
N LEU A 249 -8.08 -1.42 -17.70
CA LEU A 249 -8.90 -2.13 -18.67
C LEU A 249 -10.10 -2.77 -18.00
N GLY A 250 -11.25 -2.75 -18.66
CA GLY A 250 -12.48 -3.31 -18.11
C GLY A 250 -13.39 -3.92 -19.15
N LEU A 251 -14.30 -4.75 -18.63
CA LEU A 251 -15.39 -5.34 -19.41
C LEU A 251 -16.71 -4.79 -18.88
N ARG A 252 -17.53 -4.28 -19.80
CA ARG A 252 -18.87 -3.74 -19.56
C ARG A 252 -19.95 -4.80 -19.82
N PHE A 253 -20.93 -4.90 -18.93
CA PHE A 253 -22.04 -5.87 -19.00
C PHE A 253 -23.31 -5.38 -18.29
#